data_44455d34186d9e9642930b6b8981b601
#
_entry.id   44455d34186d9e9642930b6b8981b601
#
_cell.length_a   1.000
_cell.length_b   1.000
_cell.length_c   1.000
_cell.angle_alpha   90.00
_cell.angle_beta   90.00
_cell.angle_gamma   90.00
#
_symmetry.space_group_name_H-M   'P 1'
#
loop_
_entity.id
_entity.type
_entity.pdbx_description
1 polymer ?
#
loop_
_entity_poly.entity_id
_entity_poly.type
_entity_poly.pdbx_seq_one_letter_code
_entity_poly.pdbx_strand_id
1 'polypeptide(L)'
;MARAIYPGSFDPVTRGHLDIIGRAARVMDEVIIGVLANSAKTPLFTVEERVEMLRECTAQWPNVQVETFDGLTVEFARKMKADVMVRGLRAVTDFEYEMQIAQTNHIVEPNIDTMFFTTSLQYAYLSSTTAKEVACYGSDVSSFVTPNVARRMEEKFREKHGGAAR
;
A
#
# COMPACT_ATOMS: atom_id res chain seq x y z
N MET A 1 10.19 -19.23 -10.83
CA MET A 1 8.89 -18.74 -10.30
C MET A 1 9.14 -17.36 -9.73
N ALA A 2 8.61 -16.31 -10.40
CA ALA A 2 8.90 -14.92 -10.05
C ALA A 2 8.01 -14.46 -8.89
N ARG A 3 8.61 -14.25 -7.73
CA ARG A 3 7.95 -13.78 -6.51
C ARG A 3 8.28 -12.32 -6.25
N ALA A 4 7.25 -11.51 -6.08
CA ALA A 4 7.39 -10.09 -5.78
C ALA A 4 6.89 -9.76 -4.38
N ILE A 5 7.53 -8.76 -3.74
CA ILE A 5 6.91 -8.06 -2.59
C ILE A 5 6.42 -6.68 -3.03
N TYR A 6 5.32 -6.25 -2.45
CA TYR A 6 4.82 -4.88 -2.56
C TYR A 6 4.69 -4.27 -1.16
N PRO A 7 5.70 -3.57 -0.68
CA PRO A 7 5.72 -2.99 0.67
C PRO A 7 5.03 -1.64 0.72
N GLY A 8 4.38 -1.35 1.83
CA GLY A 8 3.77 -0.05 2.09
C GLY A 8 3.05 0.02 3.43
N SER A 9 2.57 1.21 3.77
CA SER A 9 1.76 1.43 4.98
C SER A 9 0.30 1.04 4.78
N PHE A 10 -0.27 1.30 3.59
CA PHE A 10 -1.66 1.01 3.22
C PHE A 10 -2.67 1.51 4.27
N ASP A 11 -2.61 2.78 4.60
CA ASP A 11 -3.39 3.42 5.66
C ASP A 11 -4.31 4.55 5.12
N PRO A 12 -5.40 4.18 4.44
CA PRO A 12 -5.80 2.85 4.00
C PRO A 12 -5.26 2.45 2.62
N VAL A 13 -5.56 1.22 2.20
CA VAL A 13 -5.42 0.79 0.80
C VAL A 13 -6.32 1.64 -0.10
N THR A 14 -5.79 2.05 -1.26
CA THR A 14 -6.49 2.90 -2.24
C THR A 14 -6.68 2.19 -3.57
N ARG A 15 -7.52 2.73 -4.45
CA ARG A 15 -7.69 2.22 -5.82
C ARG A 15 -6.38 2.25 -6.61
N GLY A 16 -5.49 3.23 -6.32
CA GLY A 16 -4.16 3.27 -6.91
C GLY A 16 -3.28 2.10 -6.49
N HIS A 17 -3.31 1.71 -5.21
CA HIS A 17 -2.63 0.51 -4.74
C HIS A 17 -3.19 -0.76 -5.42
N LEU A 18 -4.50 -0.87 -5.52
CA LEU A 18 -5.16 -2.02 -6.15
C LEU A 18 -4.86 -2.13 -7.65
N ASP A 19 -4.71 -1.00 -8.36
CA ASP A 19 -4.27 -0.98 -9.76
C ASP A 19 -2.88 -1.62 -9.91
N ILE A 20 -1.93 -1.20 -9.08
CA ILE A 20 -0.57 -1.78 -9.07
C ILE A 20 -0.60 -3.27 -8.70
N ILE A 21 -1.32 -3.64 -7.63
CA ILE A 21 -1.42 -5.02 -7.17
C ILE A 21 -1.99 -5.92 -8.28
N GLY A 22 -3.09 -5.52 -8.90
CA GLY A 22 -3.74 -6.30 -9.95
C GLY A 22 -2.86 -6.45 -11.21
N ARG A 23 -2.05 -5.44 -11.52
CA ARG A 23 -1.09 -5.51 -12.64
C ARG A 23 0.10 -6.36 -12.30
N ALA A 24 0.64 -6.26 -11.08
CA ALA A 24 1.70 -7.13 -10.61
C ALA A 24 1.25 -8.60 -10.57
N ALA A 25 0.05 -8.88 -10.08
CA ALA A 25 -0.53 -10.23 -10.01
C ALA A 25 -0.68 -10.91 -11.39
N ARG A 26 -0.76 -10.13 -12.49
CA ARG A 26 -0.82 -10.68 -13.85
C ARG A 26 0.53 -11.10 -14.43
N VAL A 27 1.63 -10.55 -13.92
CA VAL A 27 2.98 -10.77 -14.47
C VAL A 27 3.90 -11.53 -13.52
N MET A 28 3.53 -11.67 -12.24
CA MET A 28 4.24 -12.42 -11.23
C MET A 28 3.52 -13.71 -10.89
N ASP A 29 4.27 -14.75 -10.56
CA ASP A 29 3.69 -16.00 -10.07
C ASP A 29 3.10 -15.84 -8.67
N GLU A 30 3.70 -14.97 -7.85
CA GLU A 30 3.25 -14.66 -6.51
C GLU A 30 3.55 -13.20 -6.15
N VAL A 31 2.59 -12.52 -5.53
CA VAL A 31 2.75 -11.16 -5.00
C VAL A 31 2.44 -11.17 -3.51
N ILE A 32 3.40 -10.74 -2.70
CA ILE A 32 3.25 -10.62 -1.25
C ILE A 32 3.17 -9.14 -0.89
N ILE A 33 2.01 -8.69 -0.44
CA ILE A 33 1.82 -7.32 0.06
C ILE A 33 2.39 -7.28 1.47
N GLY A 34 3.38 -6.42 1.69
CA GLY A 34 4.00 -6.21 2.99
C GLY A 34 3.42 -4.98 3.68
N VAL A 35 2.65 -5.17 4.74
CA VAL A 35 2.11 -4.07 5.56
C VAL A 35 3.13 -3.71 6.63
N LEU A 36 3.68 -2.50 6.57
CA LEU A 36 4.64 -2.00 7.56
C LEU A 36 3.94 -1.79 8.92
N ALA A 37 4.40 -2.50 9.93
CA ALA A 37 3.83 -2.45 11.28
C ALA A 37 4.14 -1.12 11.98
N ASN A 38 5.40 -0.71 12.01
CA ASN A 38 5.87 0.51 12.65
C ASN A 38 6.01 1.65 11.63
N SER A 39 4.92 2.37 11.36
CA SER A 39 5.04 3.65 10.70
C SER A 39 5.37 4.75 11.73
N ALA A 40 6.34 5.62 11.44
CA ALA A 40 6.73 6.74 12.30
C ALA A 40 5.63 7.80 12.53
N LYS A 41 4.46 7.64 11.91
CA LYS A 41 3.29 8.52 12.01
C LYS A 41 2.15 7.76 12.67
N THR A 42 1.29 8.48 13.39
CA THR A 42 0.05 7.91 13.94
C THR A 42 -0.88 7.48 12.81
N PRO A 43 -1.08 6.19 12.55
CA PRO A 43 -1.95 5.72 11.49
C PRO A 43 -3.43 5.93 11.84
N LEU A 44 -4.30 5.97 10.82
CA LEU A 44 -5.74 5.98 11.02
C LEU A 44 -6.24 4.59 11.45
N PHE A 45 -5.69 3.56 10.84
CA PHE A 45 -6.06 2.17 11.07
C PHE A 45 -4.92 1.40 11.75
N THR A 46 -5.28 0.45 12.62
CA THR A 46 -4.30 -0.50 13.18
C THR A 46 -3.72 -1.39 12.08
N VAL A 47 -2.65 -2.09 12.39
CA VAL A 47 -2.02 -3.03 11.44
C VAL A 47 -3.02 -4.11 11.03
N GLU A 48 -3.76 -4.66 11.99
CA GLU A 48 -4.78 -5.71 11.78
C GLU A 48 -5.89 -5.22 10.85
N GLU A 49 -6.40 -4.01 11.07
CA GLU A 49 -7.42 -3.39 10.22
C GLU A 49 -6.91 -3.18 8.78
N ARG A 50 -5.67 -2.74 8.63
CA ARG A 50 -5.05 -2.56 7.30
C ARG A 50 -4.87 -3.88 6.55
N VAL A 51 -4.44 -4.93 7.25
CA VAL A 51 -4.30 -6.28 6.70
C VAL A 51 -5.66 -6.83 6.28
N GLU A 52 -6.69 -6.67 7.12
CA GLU A 52 -8.04 -7.14 6.81
C GLU A 52 -8.62 -6.46 5.57
N MET A 53 -8.53 -5.13 5.49
CA MET A 53 -8.97 -4.39 4.31
C MET A 53 -8.25 -4.82 3.03
N LEU A 54 -6.93 -5.05 3.10
CA LEU A 54 -6.16 -5.55 1.96
C LEU A 54 -6.61 -6.93 1.54
N ARG A 55 -6.80 -7.87 2.47
CA ARG A 55 -7.28 -9.22 2.17
C ARG A 55 -8.64 -9.21 1.51
N GLU A 56 -9.57 -8.39 2.00
CA GLU A 56 -10.88 -8.20 1.37
C GLU A 56 -10.76 -7.65 -0.05
N CYS A 57 -9.96 -6.61 -0.25
CA CYS A 57 -9.79 -5.95 -1.54
C CYS A 57 -9.04 -6.81 -2.58
N THR A 58 -8.21 -7.76 -2.14
CA THR A 58 -7.36 -8.59 -3.01
C THR A 58 -7.85 -10.03 -3.18
N ALA A 59 -8.98 -10.39 -2.59
CA ALA A 59 -9.53 -11.74 -2.60
C ALA A 59 -9.76 -12.34 -4.02
N GLN A 60 -9.90 -11.47 -5.02
CA GLN A 60 -10.06 -11.87 -6.43
C GLN A 60 -8.76 -12.37 -7.08
N TRP A 61 -7.59 -12.14 -6.48
CA TRP A 61 -6.28 -12.57 -7.01
C TRP A 61 -5.70 -13.69 -6.15
N PRO A 62 -5.80 -14.96 -6.60
CA PRO A 62 -5.40 -16.13 -5.80
C PRO A 62 -3.89 -16.21 -5.54
N ASN A 63 -3.08 -15.50 -6.34
CA ASN A 63 -1.63 -15.43 -6.19
C ASN A 63 -1.16 -14.21 -5.37
N VAL A 64 -2.07 -13.50 -4.70
CA VAL A 64 -1.76 -12.37 -3.83
C VAL A 64 -1.92 -12.78 -2.36
N GLN A 65 -0.89 -12.51 -1.56
CA GLN A 65 -0.88 -12.73 -0.12
C GLN A 65 -0.64 -11.42 0.61
N VAL A 66 -1.08 -11.32 1.87
CA VAL A 66 -0.90 -10.14 2.72
C VAL A 66 -0.20 -10.56 4.00
N GLU A 67 0.98 -9.99 4.22
CA GLU A 67 1.85 -10.22 5.37
C GLU A 67 2.17 -8.90 6.08
N THR A 68 2.57 -8.99 7.32
CA THR A 68 3.08 -7.84 8.08
C THR A 68 4.59 -7.92 8.22
N PHE A 69 5.24 -6.78 8.28
CA PHE A 69 6.66 -6.71 8.57
C PHE A 69 7.02 -5.48 9.40
N ASP A 70 8.16 -5.56 10.06
CA ASP A 70 8.80 -4.48 10.77
C ASP A 70 10.27 -4.38 10.33
N GLY A 71 10.87 -3.21 10.42
CA GLY A 71 12.24 -2.99 10.01
C GLY A 71 12.43 -2.73 8.50
N LEU A 72 13.57 -3.16 7.97
CA LEU A 72 13.96 -2.87 6.59
C LEU A 72 13.18 -3.69 5.56
N THR A 73 12.75 -3.01 4.50
CA THR A 73 12.03 -3.65 3.39
C THR A 73 12.84 -4.76 2.72
N VAL A 74 14.17 -4.60 2.61
CA VAL A 74 15.04 -5.63 2.04
C VAL A 74 15.15 -6.88 2.91
N GLU A 75 15.08 -6.74 4.25
CA GLU A 75 15.03 -7.89 5.16
C GLU A 75 13.71 -8.65 5.01
N PHE A 76 12.62 -7.93 4.86
CA PHE A 76 11.32 -8.54 4.54
C PHE A 76 11.37 -9.27 3.20
N ALA A 77 11.92 -8.64 2.14
CA ALA A 77 12.09 -9.28 0.85
C ALA A 77 12.90 -10.59 0.94
N ARG A 78 14.00 -10.56 1.67
CA ARG A 78 14.83 -11.77 1.90
C ARG A 78 14.06 -12.85 2.65
N LYS A 79 13.33 -12.49 3.72
CA LYS A 79 12.51 -13.42 4.49
C LYS A 79 11.43 -14.09 3.64
N MET A 80 10.82 -13.33 2.74
CA MET A 80 9.80 -13.84 1.81
C MET A 80 10.39 -14.53 0.60
N LYS A 81 11.72 -14.56 0.44
CA LYS A 81 12.43 -15.12 -0.73
C LYS A 81 11.92 -14.48 -2.02
N ALA A 82 11.74 -13.16 -1.99
CA ALA A 82 11.29 -12.41 -3.14
C ALA A 82 12.45 -12.16 -4.12
N ASP A 83 12.14 -12.24 -5.41
CA ASP A 83 13.09 -11.95 -6.50
C ASP A 83 13.11 -10.44 -6.80
N VAL A 84 11.98 -9.77 -6.58
CA VAL A 84 11.79 -8.37 -6.97
C VAL A 84 10.88 -7.62 -5.99
N MET A 85 11.16 -6.33 -5.85
CA MET A 85 10.30 -5.40 -5.12
C MET A 85 9.47 -4.59 -6.10
N VAL A 86 8.15 -4.59 -5.92
CA VAL A 86 7.23 -3.78 -6.73
C VAL A 86 7.01 -2.43 -6.08
N ARG A 87 7.08 -1.37 -6.88
CA ARG A 87 6.76 0.02 -6.48
C ARG A 87 5.87 0.68 -7.53
N GLY A 88 4.99 1.58 -7.08
CA GLY A 88 4.19 2.41 -7.97
C GLY A 88 4.84 3.76 -8.20
N LEU A 89 4.81 4.26 -9.45
CA LEU A 89 5.22 5.62 -9.79
C LEU A 89 3.99 6.44 -10.20
N ARG A 90 3.75 7.56 -9.54
CA ARG A 90 2.58 8.43 -9.77
C ARG A 90 2.92 9.71 -10.55
N ALA A 91 3.92 10.46 -10.08
CA ALA A 91 4.31 11.74 -10.66
C ALA A 91 5.83 11.86 -10.71
N VAL A 92 6.34 12.89 -11.41
CA VAL A 92 7.78 13.14 -11.58
C VAL A 92 8.50 13.29 -10.24
N THR A 93 7.88 13.95 -9.26
CA THR A 93 8.43 14.12 -7.90
C THR A 93 8.57 12.81 -7.14
N ASP A 94 7.71 11.81 -7.40
CA ASP A 94 7.85 10.48 -6.81
C ASP A 94 9.02 9.71 -7.41
N PHE A 95 9.36 9.96 -8.68
CA PHE A 95 10.39 9.21 -9.40
C PHE A 95 11.77 9.33 -8.75
N GLU A 96 12.22 10.54 -8.44
CA GLU A 96 13.53 10.75 -7.83
C GLU A 96 13.63 10.07 -6.46
N TYR A 97 12.59 10.20 -5.64
CA TYR A 97 12.52 9.57 -4.32
C TYR A 97 12.50 8.03 -4.42
N GLU A 98 11.67 7.47 -5.30
CA GLU A 98 11.58 6.02 -5.51
C GLU A 98 12.85 5.45 -6.11
N MET A 99 13.53 6.16 -7.01
CA MET A 99 14.84 5.77 -7.54
C MET A 99 15.92 5.76 -6.45
N GLN A 100 15.94 6.75 -5.57
CA GLN A 100 16.86 6.77 -4.44
C GLN A 100 16.66 5.57 -3.52
N ILE A 101 15.41 5.23 -3.20
CA ILE A 101 15.08 4.05 -2.38
C ILE A 101 15.53 2.77 -3.09
N ALA A 102 15.23 2.62 -4.38
CA ALA A 102 15.59 1.44 -5.16
C ALA A 102 17.11 1.22 -5.19
N GLN A 103 17.87 2.29 -5.45
CA GLN A 103 19.35 2.24 -5.43
C GLN A 103 19.88 1.89 -4.04
N THR A 104 19.33 2.50 -2.99
CA THR A 104 19.72 2.18 -1.61
C THR A 104 19.44 0.71 -1.27
N ASN A 105 18.27 0.21 -1.63
CA ASN A 105 17.89 -1.19 -1.40
C ASN A 105 18.83 -2.16 -2.16
N HIS A 106 19.18 -1.84 -3.41
CA HIS A 106 20.11 -2.64 -4.21
C HIS A 106 21.53 -2.66 -3.64
N ILE A 107 21.98 -1.55 -3.05
CA ILE A 107 23.29 -1.52 -2.35
C ILE A 107 23.27 -2.44 -1.11
N VAL A 108 22.17 -2.45 -0.37
CA VAL A 108 22.04 -3.27 0.86
C VAL A 108 21.83 -4.75 0.53
N GLU A 109 21.06 -5.05 -0.54
CA GLU A 109 20.74 -6.41 -0.97
C GLU A 109 20.80 -6.50 -2.50
N PRO A 110 21.99 -6.79 -3.08
CA PRO A 110 22.20 -6.80 -4.54
C PRO A 110 21.38 -7.86 -5.30
N ASN A 111 20.85 -8.86 -4.61
CA ASN A 111 20.04 -9.92 -5.23
C ASN A 111 18.56 -9.57 -5.39
N ILE A 112 18.13 -8.41 -4.87
CA ILE A 112 16.76 -7.95 -4.97
C ILE A 112 16.73 -6.69 -5.81
N ASP A 113 16.03 -6.75 -6.92
CA ASP A 113 15.84 -5.61 -7.81
C ASP A 113 14.49 -4.93 -7.55
N THR A 114 14.27 -3.77 -8.17
CA THR A 114 13.01 -3.01 -8.04
C THR A 114 12.34 -2.87 -9.39
N MET A 115 11.08 -3.25 -9.46
CA MET A 115 10.22 -3.07 -10.63
C MET A 115 9.21 -1.97 -10.39
N PHE A 116 9.17 -0.98 -11.28
CA PHE A 116 8.25 0.13 -11.21
C PHE A 116 7.05 -0.07 -12.13
N PHE A 117 5.85 0.10 -11.58
CA PHE A 117 4.63 0.22 -12.35
C PHE A 117 4.17 1.69 -12.35
N THR A 118 4.00 2.26 -13.52
CA THR A 118 3.39 3.59 -13.63
C THR A 118 1.91 3.49 -13.27
N THR A 119 1.44 4.35 -12.40
CA THR A 119 0.03 4.40 -11.98
C THR A 119 -0.86 4.81 -13.16
N SER A 120 -2.03 4.21 -13.28
CA SER A 120 -3.04 4.65 -14.27
C SER A 120 -3.36 6.13 -14.07
N LEU A 121 -3.60 6.86 -15.17
CA LEU A 121 -3.79 8.33 -15.15
C LEU A 121 -4.87 8.79 -14.17
N GLN A 122 -5.97 8.04 -14.05
CA GLN A 122 -7.06 8.32 -13.12
C GLN A 122 -6.64 8.27 -11.64
N TYR A 123 -5.51 7.63 -11.31
CA TYR A 123 -4.98 7.49 -9.94
C TYR A 123 -3.67 8.24 -9.73
N ALA A 124 -3.20 9.01 -10.72
CA ALA A 124 -1.88 9.66 -10.70
C ALA A 124 -1.68 10.61 -9.50
N TYR A 125 -2.73 11.24 -9.03
CA TYR A 125 -2.70 12.16 -7.88
C TYR A 125 -3.35 11.60 -6.62
N LEU A 126 -3.71 10.31 -6.62
CA LEU A 126 -4.36 9.66 -5.50
C LEU A 126 -3.32 9.19 -4.48
N SER A 127 -3.55 9.51 -3.19
CA SER A 127 -2.77 9.00 -2.08
C SER A 127 -3.67 8.67 -0.88
N SER A 128 -3.16 7.82 0.02
CA SER A 128 -3.85 7.54 1.29
C SER A 128 -4.03 8.80 2.13
N THR A 129 -3.05 9.71 2.11
CA THR A 129 -3.12 10.99 2.83
C THR A 129 -4.26 11.86 2.30
N THR A 130 -4.37 12.02 0.99
CA THR A 130 -5.45 12.78 0.36
C THR A 130 -6.82 12.13 0.63
N ALA A 131 -6.92 10.81 0.54
CA ALA A 131 -8.16 10.09 0.86
C ALA A 131 -8.61 10.34 2.31
N LYS A 132 -7.67 10.29 3.26
CA LYS A 132 -7.95 10.58 4.68
C LYS A 132 -8.38 12.02 4.91
N GLU A 133 -7.74 12.97 4.24
CA GLU A 133 -8.09 14.39 4.32
C GLU A 133 -9.54 14.63 3.84
N VAL A 134 -9.89 14.12 2.67
CA VAL A 134 -11.26 14.23 2.11
C VAL A 134 -12.29 13.57 3.03
N ALA A 135 -12.00 12.37 3.55
CA ALA A 135 -12.90 11.66 4.47
C ALA A 135 -13.08 12.39 5.81
N CYS A 136 -12.01 13.01 6.32
CA CYS A 136 -12.06 13.78 7.57
C CYS A 136 -13.09 14.91 7.55
N TYR A 137 -13.30 15.51 6.39
CA TYR A 137 -14.33 16.54 6.18
C TYR A 137 -15.70 16.00 5.75
N GLY A 138 -15.89 14.67 5.79
CA GLY A 138 -17.17 14.03 5.47
C GLY A 138 -17.53 14.02 3.98
N SER A 139 -16.56 14.27 3.10
CA SER A 139 -16.76 14.26 1.65
C SER A 139 -16.67 12.84 1.08
N ASP A 140 -17.25 12.64 -0.11
CA ASP A 140 -17.25 11.35 -0.80
C ASP A 140 -15.83 10.92 -1.20
N VAL A 141 -15.44 9.70 -0.82
CA VAL A 141 -14.15 9.08 -1.10
C VAL A 141 -14.23 7.90 -2.08
N SER A 142 -15.37 7.70 -2.74
CA SER A 142 -15.61 6.57 -3.64
C SER A 142 -14.64 6.50 -4.82
N SER A 143 -14.10 7.65 -5.26
CA SER A 143 -13.07 7.71 -6.30
C SER A 143 -11.68 7.29 -5.81
N PHE A 144 -11.45 7.29 -4.50
CA PHE A 144 -10.14 7.02 -3.89
C PHE A 144 -10.01 5.59 -3.39
N VAL A 145 -11.08 5.04 -2.81
CA VAL A 145 -11.08 3.76 -2.11
C VAL A 145 -12.30 2.93 -2.49
N THR A 146 -12.26 1.64 -2.17
CA THR A 146 -13.40 0.73 -2.36
C THR A 146 -14.50 0.99 -1.33
N PRO A 147 -15.76 0.57 -1.59
CA PRO A 147 -16.89 0.84 -0.68
C PRO A 147 -16.68 0.33 0.75
N ASN A 148 -16.06 -0.85 0.93
CA ASN A 148 -15.76 -1.39 2.26
C ASN A 148 -14.74 -0.52 3.02
N VAL A 149 -13.73 -0.01 2.35
CA VAL A 149 -12.73 0.90 2.93
C VAL A 149 -13.36 2.26 3.25
N ALA A 150 -14.19 2.80 2.36
CA ALA A 150 -14.91 4.07 2.57
C ALA A 150 -15.77 4.02 3.85
N ARG A 151 -16.53 2.95 4.04
CA ARG A 151 -17.35 2.74 5.24
C ARG A 151 -16.48 2.71 6.51
N ARG A 152 -15.38 1.98 6.50
CA ARG A 152 -14.45 1.91 7.66
C ARG A 152 -13.82 3.26 7.96
N MET A 153 -13.50 4.06 6.95
CA MET A 153 -12.99 5.42 7.14
C MET A 153 -14.05 6.32 7.81
N GLU A 154 -15.29 6.25 7.35
CA GLU A 154 -16.39 7.01 7.93
C GLU A 154 -16.61 6.64 9.42
N GLU A 155 -16.62 5.36 9.75
CA GLU A 155 -16.71 4.86 11.13
C GLU A 155 -15.58 5.43 12.01
N LYS A 156 -14.32 5.35 11.55
CA LYS A 156 -13.15 5.87 12.28
C LYS A 156 -13.22 7.38 12.55
N PHE A 157 -13.62 8.17 11.56
CA PHE A 157 -13.73 9.61 11.74
C PHE A 157 -14.92 10.00 12.62
N ARG A 158 -16.03 9.26 12.57
CA ARG A 158 -17.17 9.44 13.46
C ARG A 158 -16.77 9.19 14.92
N GLU A 159 -16.03 8.11 15.20
CA GLU A 159 -15.51 7.81 16.54
C GLU A 159 -14.60 8.93 17.07
N LYS A 160 -13.68 9.42 16.22
CA LYS A 160 -12.77 10.52 16.58
C LYS A 160 -13.49 11.84 16.87
N HIS A 161 -14.52 12.19 16.11
CA HIS A 161 -15.30 13.42 16.33
C HIS A 161 -16.31 13.26 17.49
N GLY A 162 -16.88 12.08 17.70
CA GLY A 162 -17.78 11.80 18.82
C GLY A 162 -17.08 11.76 20.18
N GLY A 163 -15.77 11.49 20.23
CA GLY A 163 -14.95 11.55 21.45
C GLY A 163 -14.51 12.96 21.85
N ALA A 164 -14.64 13.94 20.97
CA ALA A 164 -14.28 15.36 21.25
C ALA A 164 -15.44 16.20 21.81
N ALA A 165 -16.63 15.61 21.97
CA ALA A 165 -17.83 16.27 22.50
C ALA A 165 -18.17 15.84 23.95
N ARG A 166 -17.13 15.76 24.84
CA ARG A 166 -17.31 15.64 26.29
C ARG A 166 -16.31 16.51 27.02
#